data_4d4563bd95b4f45c5c4865ff9e768116
#
_entry.id   4d4563bd95b4f45c5c4865ff9e768116
#
_cell.length_a   1.000
_cell.length_b   1.000
_cell.length_c   1.000
_cell.angle_alpha   90.00
_cell.angle_beta   90.00
_cell.angle_gamma   90.00
#
_symmetry.space_group_name_H-M   'P 1'
#
loop_
_entity.id
_entity.type
_entity.pdbx_description
1 polymer ?
#
loop_
_entity_poly.entity_id
_entity_poly.type
_entity_poly.pdbx_seq_one_letter_code
_entity_poly.pdbx_strand_id
1 'polypeptide(L)'
;LSAPAAPPATLAFLGTADSKGVPRFWCACPVCQEARQGGVNRRTRTSLLLRGVGESGREEAVLLDASQDLHGQLAPLGPLVPDAALLSHAHNDHILGLADLLDYLTYAKGALPLYAPEPVIPDLERRFHYAFRRQAPVQPVPAQGVPAAGFRVRTFEVPHGANGVSHAFRLDRPGWAGVVMTDALDVPDNVAQMWLTGLDLLVLGTSFTDESAQPRTGRSVYDVQEALAVPWARAARRVVLTHLSHGVDIRSLSLPAHWQAARDGLTIPL
;
A
#
# COMPACT_ATOMS: atom_id res chain seq x y z
N LEU A 1 -20.42 -0.34 -31.25
CA LEU A 1 -20.79 -0.91 -29.95
C LEU A 1 -19.74 -0.43 -28.97
N SER A 2 -20.10 0.48 -28.02
CA SER A 2 -19.23 0.85 -26.93
C SER A 2 -18.99 -0.38 -26.05
N ALA A 3 -17.72 -0.60 -25.65
CA ALA A 3 -17.39 -1.63 -24.68
C ALA A 3 -18.25 -1.41 -23.40
N PRO A 4 -18.74 -2.47 -22.76
CA PRO A 4 -19.47 -2.33 -21.50
C PRO A 4 -18.59 -1.60 -20.49
N ALA A 5 -19.19 -0.68 -19.74
CA ALA A 5 -18.48 0.01 -18.67
C ALA A 5 -17.84 -1.00 -17.70
N ALA A 6 -16.57 -0.79 -17.36
CA ALA A 6 -15.92 -1.65 -16.37
C ALA A 6 -16.73 -1.63 -15.06
N PRO A 7 -16.87 -2.77 -14.36
CA PRO A 7 -17.61 -2.81 -13.11
C PRO A 7 -16.99 -1.83 -12.09
N PRO A 8 -17.81 -1.22 -11.23
CA PRO A 8 -17.33 -0.27 -10.24
C PRO A 8 -16.30 -0.95 -9.33
N ALA A 9 -15.18 -0.30 -9.11
CA ALA A 9 -14.14 -0.74 -8.20
C ALA A 9 -13.69 0.43 -7.33
N THR A 10 -13.18 0.13 -6.15
CA THR A 10 -12.69 1.13 -5.19
C THR A 10 -11.40 0.69 -4.53
N LEU A 11 -10.59 1.68 -4.14
CA LEU A 11 -9.44 1.47 -3.28
C LEU A 11 -9.65 2.25 -1.98
N ALA A 12 -9.73 1.53 -0.86
CA ALA A 12 -9.84 2.10 0.48
C ALA A 12 -8.47 2.11 1.16
N PHE A 13 -8.11 3.24 1.74
CA PHE A 13 -6.91 3.43 2.54
C PHE A 13 -7.25 3.12 3.99
N LEU A 14 -6.92 1.91 4.46
CA LEU A 14 -7.19 1.50 5.83
C LEU A 14 -6.24 2.19 6.81
N GLY A 15 -4.97 2.35 6.40
CA GLY A 15 -3.95 3.09 7.11
C GLY A 15 -3.04 3.81 6.13
N THR A 16 -2.51 4.96 6.54
CA THR A 16 -1.79 5.89 5.65
C THR A 16 -0.49 6.44 6.24
N ALA A 17 -0.08 5.96 7.42
CA ALA A 17 1.16 6.36 8.06
C ALA A 17 2.37 5.55 7.61
N ASP A 18 3.55 6.12 7.88
CA ASP A 18 4.84 5.45 7.90
C ASP A 18 4.91 4.36 8.99
N SER A 19 6.04 3.66 9.06
CA SER A 19 6.29 2.55 10.00
C SER A 19 6.04 2.90 11.49
N LYS A 20 6.01 4.17 11.85
CA LYS A 20 5.88 4.61 13.24
C LYS A 20 4.47 5.05 13.62
N GLY A 21 3.57 5.20 12.63
CA GLY A 21 2.22 5.71 12.86
C GLY A 21 2.19 7.20 13.27
N VAL A 22 1.00 7.78 13.26
CA VAL A 22 0.77 9.14 13.74
C VAL A 22 -0.48 9.14 14.64
N PRO A 23 -0.39 9.55 15.90
CA PRO A 23 0.76 10.14 16.59
C PRO A 23 1.86 9.12 16.92
N ARG A 24 3.13 9.54 16.86
CA ARG A 24 4.22 8.76 17.48
C ARG A 24 4.10 8.86 18.99
N PHE A 25 4.16 7.73 19.71
CA PHE A 25 3.93 7.71 21.17
C PHE A 25 4.93 8.56 21.97
N TRP A 26 6.12 8.80 21.45
CA TRP A 26 7.18 9.60 22.08
C TRP A 26 7.25 11.06 21.60
N CYS A 27 6.38 11.51 20.69
CA CYS A 27 6.50 12.82 20.04
C CYS A 27 5.39 13.77 20.48
N ALA A 28 5.76 15.02 20.76
CA ALA A 28 4.84 16.10 21.16
C ALA A 28 4.75 17.23 20.12
N CYS A 29 5.12 16.98 18.84
CA CYS A 29 4.97 18.01 17.80
C CYS A 29 3.48 18.33 17.54
N PRO A 30 3.17 19.48 16.91
CA PRO A 30 1.79 19.91 16.66
C PRO A 30 0.93 18.86 15.92
N VAL A 31 1.50 18.14 14.94
CA VAL A 31 0.82 17.08 14.20
C VAL A 31 0.49 15.89 15.11
N CYS A 32 1.43 15.46 15.95
CA CYS A 32 1.18 14.38 16.90
C CYS A 32 0.18 14.78 18.01
N GLN A 33 0.17 16.03 18.44
CA GLN A 33 -0.80 16.53 19.43
C GLN A 33 -2.21 16.58 18.83
N GLU A 34 -2.36 17.10 17.62
CA GLU A 34 -3.63 17.11 16.89
C GLU A 34 -4.14 15.69 16.64
N ALA A 35 -3.28 14.79 16.23
CA ALA A 35 -3.64 13.40 15.99
C ALA A 35 -4.11 12.65 17.26
N ARG A 36 -3.54 12.95 18.45
CA ARG A 36 -4.02 12.40 19.74
C ARG A 36 -5.44 12.83 20.09
N GLN A 37 -5.83 14.00 19.63
CA GLN A 37 -7.19 14.53 19.82
C GLN A 37 -8.19 14.00 18.78
N GLY A 38 -7.80 13.04 17.96
CA GLY A 38 -8.64 12.47 16.91
C GLY A 38 -8.71 13.31 15.64
N GLY A 39 -7.75 14.21 15.44
CA GLY A 39 -7.71 15.08 14.26
C GLY A 39 -7.34 14.35 12.96
N VAL A 40 -7.39 15.09 11.85
CA VAL A 40 -7.23 14.54 10.50
C VAL A 40 -5.84 13.93 10.20
N ASN A 41 -4.84 14.29 11.01
CA ASN A 41 -3.50 13.73 10.91
C ASN A 41 -3.33 12.40 11.66
N ARG A 42 -4.36 11.90 12.37
CA ARG A 42 -4.30 10.57 12.95
C ARG A 42 -4.26 9.53 11.85
N ARG A 43 -3.19 8.72 11.85
CA ARG A 43 -2.92 7.72 10.80
C ARG A 43 -2.37 6.44 11.42
N THR A 44 -2.96 5.31 11.08
CA THR A 44 -2.42 3.97 11.31
C THR A 44 -1.47 3.59 10.17
N ARG A 45 -0.67 2.52 10.34
CA ARG A 45 0.34 2.10 9.34
C ARG A 45 -0.34 1.59 8.10
N THR A 46 0.39 1.66 7.00
CA THR A 46 -0.13 1.41 5.67
C THR A 46 -0.76 0.03 5.50
N SER A 47 -2.00 0.01 5.06
CA SER A 47 -2.71 -1.12 4.47
C SER A 47 -3.81 -0.58 3.57
N LEU A 48 -4.07 -1.23 2.45
CA LEU A 48 -5.11 -0.81 1.51
C LEU A 48 -6.05 -1.98 1.21
N LEU A 49 -7.31 -1.68 0.91
CA LEU A 49 -8.33 -2.66 0.54
C LEU A 49 -8.87 -2.32 -0.85
N LEU A 50 -8.53 -3.16 -1.81
CA LEU A 50 -9.07 -3.12 -3.17
C LEU A 50 -10.38 -3.87 -3.21
N ARG A 51 -11.47 -3.23 -3.67
CA ARG A 51 -12.78 -3.88 -3.86
C ARG A 51 -13.22 -3.76 -5.30
N GLY A 52 -13.86 -4.78 -5.81
CA GLY A 52 -14.42 -4.79 -7.16
C GLY A 52 -15.07 -6.12 -7.49
N VAL A 53 -15.55 -6.27 -8.72
CA VAL A 53 -16.16 -7.51 -9.18
C VAL A 53 -15.10 -8.38 -9.83
N GLY A 54 -14.85 -9.55 -9.26
CA GLY A 54 -13.86 -10.51 -9.75
C GLY A 54 -14.30 -11.26 -11.00
N GLU A 55 -13.46 -12.14 -11.51
CA GLU A 55 -13.72 -12.95 -12.71
C GLU A 55 -14.95 -13.86 -12.58
N SER A 56 -15.31 -14.24 -11.35
CA SER A 56 -16.53 -15.02 -11.07
C SER A 56 -17.83 -14.22 -11.11
N GLY A 57 -17.77 -12.90 -11.31
CA GLY A 57 -18.91 -11.99 -11.21
C GLY A 57 -19.31 -11.65 -9.76
N ARG A 58 -18.58 -12.12 -8.75
CA ARG A 58 -18.76 -11.85 -7.33
C ARG A 58 -17.96 -10.63 -6.90
N GLU A 59 -18.49 -9.88 -5.94
CA GLU A 59 -17.68 -8.87 -5.26
C GLU A 59 -16.51 -9.53 -4.51
N GLU A 60 -15.34 -8.94 -4.64
CA GLU A 60 -14.10 -9.35 -3.98
C GLU A 60 -13.49 -8.17 -3.23
N ALA A 61 -12.87 -8.47 -2.10
CA ALA A 61 -12.09 -7.55 -1.30
C ALA A 61 -10.67 -8.10 -1.14
N VAL A 62 -9.67 -7.39 -1.66
CA VAL A 62 -8.27 -7.84 -1.67
C VAL A 62 -7.41 -6.88 -0.89
N LEU A 63 -6.67 -7.40 0.08
CA LEU A 63 -5.79 -6.63 0.93
C LEU A 63 -4.42 -6.43 0.26
N LEU A 64 -3.93 -5.21 0.22
CA LEU A 64 -2.57 -4.85 -0.18
C LEU A 64 -1.82 -4.36 1.04
N ASP A 65 -0.84 -5.11 1.48
CA ASP A 65 -0.11 -5.03 2.74
C ASP A 65 -1.00 -5.19 4.00
N ALA A 66 -0.41 -5.76 5.04
CA ALA A 66 -1.05 -6.09 6.31
C ALA A 66 -0.21 -5.51 7.47
N SER A 67 -0.46 -4.27 7.83
CA SER A 67 0.26 -3.61 8.93
C SER A 67 -0.11 -4.20 10.29
N GLN A 68 0.67 -3.91 11.33
CA GLN A 68 0.34 -4.29 12.70
C GLN A 68 -0.96 -3.67 13.24
N ASP A 69 -1.53 -2.70 12.53
CA ASP A 69 -2.80 -2.07 12.88
C ASP A 69 -4.01 -2.77 12.23
N LEU A 70 -3.79 -3.85 11.45
CA LEU A 70 -4.80 -4.52 10.62
C LEU A 70 -6.05 -4.89 11.38
N HIS A 71 -5.92 -5.47 12.58
CA HIS A 71 -7.07 -5.81 13.42
C HIS A 71 -7.98 -4.59 13.67
N GLY A 72 -7.37 -3.48 14.09
CA GLY A 72 -8.11 -2.22 14.32
C GLY A 72 -8.66 -1.57 13.05
N GLN A 73 -8.06 -1.85 11.90
CA GLN A 73 -8.48 -1.34 10.60
C GLN A 73 -9.66 -2.13 10.02
N LEU A 74 -9.69 -3.46 10.19
CA LEU A 74 -10.75 -4.32 9.65
C LEU A 74 -11.97 -4.42 10.57
N ALA A 75 -11.78 -4.47 11.89
CA ALA A 75 -12.87 -4.68 12.84
C ALA A 75 -14.05 -3.68 12.72
N PRO A 76 -13.82 -2.38 12.44
CA PRO A 76 -14.91 -1.43 12.23
C PRO A 76 -15.71 -1.64 10.94
N LEU A 77 -15.19 -2.41 9.97
CA LEU A 77 -15.84 -2.66 8.69
C LEU A 77 -16.91 -3.78 8.77
N GLY A 78 -17.06 -4.39 9.96
CA GLY A 78 -17.93 -5.55 10.19
C GLY A 78 -17.22 -6.88 9.87
N PRO A 79 -17.96 -7.98 9.78
CA PRO A 79 -17.38 -9.30 9.48
C PRO A 79 -16.85 -9.33 8.04
N LEU A 80 -15.59 -8.96 7.87
CA LEU A 80 -14.91 -8.93 6.57
C LEU A 80 -13.68 -9.83 6.62
N VAL A 81 -13.70 -10.87 5.78
CA VAL A 81 -12.50 -11.64 5.44
C VAL A 81 -12.10 -11.24 4.03
N PRO A 82 -10.86 -10.79 3.79
CA PRO A 82 -10.39 -10.54 2.44
C PRO A 82 -10.41 -11.83 1.60
N ASP A 83 -10.69 -11.71 0.31
CA ASP A 83 -10.65 -12.84 -0.64
C ASP A 83 -9.22 -13.23 -1.00
N ALA A 84 -8.27 -12.31 -0.85
CA ALA A 84 -6.84 -12.55 -0.94
C ALA A 84 -6.07 -11.44 -0.22
N ALA A 85 -4.80 -11.66 0.11
CA ALA A 85 -3.87 -10.64 0.53
C ALA A 85 -2.55 -10.73 -0.24
N LEU A 86 -2.03 -9.59 -0.64
CA LEU A 86 -0.73 -9.45 -1.30
C LEU A 86 0.18 -8.58 -0.44
N LEU A 87 1.41 -9.03 -0.22
CA LEU A 87 2.42 -8.32 0.57
C LEU A 87 3.51 -7.79 -0.35
N SER A 88 3.97 -6.56 -0.10
CA SER A 88 4.99 -5.90 -0.92
C SER A 88 6.41 -6.28 -0.52
N HIS A 89 6.73 -6.18 0.76
CA HIS A 89 8.06 -6.46 1.32
C HIS A 89 7.98 -6.77 2.82
N ALA A 90 9.08 -7.23 3.42
CA ALA A 90 9.08 -7.81 4.76
C ALA A 90 9.33 -6.79 5.90
N HIS A 91 9.00 -5.51 5.73
CA HIS A 91 9.02 -4.56 6.84
C HIS A 91 7.80 -4.72 7.77
N ASN A 92 7.99 -4.40 9.02
CA ASN A 92 7.00 -4.63 10.08
C ASN A 92 5.64 -3.99 9.79
N ASP A 93 5.65 -2.78 9.28
CA ASP A 93 4.47 -1.99 8.95
C ASP A 93 3.72 -2.46 7.70
N HIS A 94 4.23 -3.48 7.02
CA HIS A 94 3.58 -4.11 5.86
C HIS A 94 3.18 -5.56 6.11
N ILE A 95 3.74 -6.22 7.15
CA ILE A 95 3.53 -7.66 7.33
C ILE A 95 3.08 -8.11 8.71
N LEU A 96 3.18 -7.28 9.78
CA LEU A 96 2.87 -7.80 11.13
C LEU A 96 1.40 -8.15 11.34
N GLY A 97 0.48 -7.58 10.57
CA GLY A 97 -0.93 -8.00 10.53
C GLY A 97 -1.15 -9.36 9.86
N LEU A 98 -0.12 -9.93 9.23
CA LEU A 98 -0.17 -11.30 8.73
C LEU A 98 -0.47 -12.30 9.86
N ALA A 99 -0.11 -11.99 11.11
CA ALA A 99 -0.44 -12.84 12.26
C ALA A 99 -1.96 -13.04 12.40
N ASP A 100 -2.77 -11.98 12.27
CA ASP A 100 -4.24 -12.06 12.34
C ASP A 100 -4.80 -12.92 11.19
N LEU A 101 -4.24 -12.80 9.99
CA LEU A 101 -4.65 -13.59 8.82
C LEU A 101 -4.27 -15.08 8.97
N LEU A 102 -3.11 -15.36 9.55
CA LEU A 102 -2.65 -16.73 9.85
C LEU A 102 -3.50 -17.37 10.94
N ASP A 103 -3.92 -16.61 11.94
CA ASP A 103 -4.84 -17.08 12.99
C ASP A 103 -6.21 -17.40 12.38
N TYR A 104 -6.73 -16.56 11.48
CA TYR A 104 -7.95 -16.87 10.73
C TYR A 104 -7.83 -18.19 9.97
N LEU A 105 -6.74 -18.42 9.23
CA LEU A 105 -6.50 -19.68 8.51
C LEU A 105 -6.44 -20.88 9.44
N THR A 106 -5.84 -20.71 10.60
CA THR A 106 -5.58 -21.82 11.56
C THR A 106 -6.82 -22.16 12.38
N TYR A 107 -7.47 -21.16 12.96
CA TYR A 107 -8.54 -21.36 13.97
C TYR A 107 -9.94 -21.32 13.35
N ALA A 108 -10.20 -20.43 12.42
CA ALA A 108 -11.47 -20.39 11.71
C ALA A 108 -11.55 -21.40 10.56
N LYS A 109 -10.43 -22.06 10.23
CA LYS A 109 -10.32 -23.02 9.12
C LYS A 109 -10.79 -22.43 7.77
N GLY A 110 -10.61 -21.13 7.61
CA GLY A 110 -10.96 -20.42 6.40
C GLY A 110 -9.96 -20.68 5.27
N ALA A 111 -10.32 -20.25 4.07
CA ALA A 111 -9.43 -20.18 2.92
C ALA A 111 -9.14 -18.71 2.62
N LEU A 112 -7.88 -18.33 2.60
CA LEU A 112 -7.41 -16.99 2.28
C LEU A 112 -6.07 -17.11 1.54
N PRO A 113 -6.06 -17.00 0.21
CA PRO A 113 -4.82 -16.95 -0.55
C PRO A 113 -3.93 -15.77 -0.11
N LEU A 114 -2.70 -16.08 0.27
CA LEU A 114 -1.69 -15.10 0.65
C LEU A 114 -0.57 -15.12 -0.39
N TYR A 115 -0.18 -13.95 -0.88
CA TYR A 115 0.85 -13.81 -1.91
C TYR A 115 1.92 -12.80 -1.48
N ALA A 116 3.16 -13.09 -1.88
CA ALA A 116 4.28 -12.15 -1.77
C ALA A 116 5.22 -12.32 -2.97
N PRO A 117 6.04 -11.33 -3.32
CA PRO A 117 7.15 -11.55 -4.25
C PRO A 117 8.05 -12.68 -3.74
N GLU A 118 8.52 -13.53 -4.64
CA GLU A 118 9.33 -14.69 -4.26
C GLU A 118 10.52 -14.37 -3.34
N PRO A 119 11.29 -13.28 -3.57
CA PRO A 119 12.41 -12.90 -2.69
C PRO A 119 12.00 -12.51 -1.27
N VAL A 120 10.73 -12.17 -1.04
CA VAL A 120 10.19 -11.76 0.28
C VAL A 120 9.83 -12.97 1.15
N ILE A 121 9.49 -14.11 0.54
CA ILE A 121 8.97 -15.30 1.24
C ILE A 121 9.93 -15.82 2.33
N PRO A 122 11.26 -15.92 2.10
CA PRO A 122 12.18 -16.36 3.15
C PRO A 122 12.19 -15.48 4.40
N ASP A 123 11.95 -14.18 4.26
CA ASP A 123 11.84 -13.27 5.40
C ASP A 123 10.55 -13.46 6.17
N LEU A 124 9.45 -13.74 5.47
CA LEU A 124 8.17 -14.09 6.10
C LEU A 124 8.28 -15.42 6.86
N GLU A 125 8.92 -16.43 6.27
CA GLU A 125 9.17 -17.71 6.93
C GLU A 125 9.99 -17.54 8.21
N ARG A 126 11.04 -16.74 8.21
CA ARG A 126 11.83 -16.46 9.42
C ARG A 126 11.00 -15.80 10.52
N ARG A 127 10.10 -14.87 10.17
CA ARG A 127 9.29 -14.12 11.14
C ARG A 127 8.09 -14.90 11.66
N PHE A 128 7.46 -15.69 10.80
CA PHE A 128 6.26 -16.47 11.09
C PHE A 128 6.53 -17.97 11.01
N HIS A 129 7.73 -18.41 11.41
CA HIS A 129 8.21 -19.80 11.27
C HIS A 129 7.21 -20.84 11.77
N TYR A 130 6.42 -20.52 12.79
CA TYR A 130 5.40 -21.41 13.34
C TYR A 130 4.31 -21.78 12.31
N ALA A 131 3.95 -20.86 11.42
CA ALA A 131 2.92 -21.07 10.41
C ALA A 131 3.46 -21.86 9.20
N PHE A 132 4.77 -21.79 8.94
CA PHE A 132 5.41 -22.47 7.79
C PHE A 132 5.81 -23.92 8.08
N ARG A 133 5.63 -24.42 9.31
CA ARG A 133 6.10 -25.76 9.72
C ARG A 133 5.48 -26.91 8.96
N ARG A 134 4.27 -26.81 8.46
CA ARG A 134 3.54 -27.90 7.78
C ARG A 134 3.37 -27.64 6.30
N GLN A 135 2.98 -26.44 5.95
CA GLN A 135 2.78 -25.99 4.57
C GLN A 135 3.00 -24.48 4.54
N ALA A 136 3.71 -23.98 3.52
CA ALA A 136 3.89 -22.55 3.33
C ALA A 136 2.52 -21.88 3.11
N PRO A 137 2.09 -20.96 4.00
CA PRO A 137 0.79 -20.31 3.86
C PRO A 137 0.82 -19.21 2.79
N VAL A 138 2.01 -18.71 2.43
CA VAL A 138 2.23 -17.64 1.47
C VAL A 138 2.81 -18.21 0.19
N GLN A 139 2.24 -17.82 -0.94
CA GLN A 139 2.66 -18.25 -2.28
C GLN A 139 3.38 -17.12 -3.01
N PRO A 140 4.30 -17.42 -3.95
CA PRO A 140 4.87 -16.39 -4.80
C PRO A 140 3.79 -15.77 -5.70
N VAL A 141 3.88 -14.46 -5.92
CA VAL A 141 3.05 -13.80 -6.93
C VAL A 141 3.41 -14.37 -8.30
N PRO A 142 2.45 -14.96 -9.04
CA PRO A 142 2.72 -15.51 -10.37
C PRO A 142 3.20 -14.43 -11.34
N ALA A 143 4.06 -14.77 -12.31
CA ALA A 143 4.57 -13.83 -13.31
C ALA A 143 3.46 -13.14 -14.11
N GLN A 144 2.36 -13.85 -14.39
CA GLN A 144 1.17 -13.30 -15.04
C GLN A 144 0.31 -12.43 -14.10
N GLY A 145 0.64 -12.37 -12.82
CA GLY A 145 -0.12 -11.66 -11.78
C GLY A 145 -1.30 -12.46 -11.23
N VAL A 146 -1.87 -11.93 -10.15
CA VAL A 146 -3.04 -12.48 -9.44
C VAL A 146 -4.30 -11.80 -9.95
N PRO A 147 -5.35 -12.53 -10.36
CA PRO A 147 -6.66 -11.94 -10.60
C PRO A 147 -7.26 -11.51 -9.24
N ALA A 148 -7.68 -10.27 -9.13
CA ALA A 148 -8.11 -9.69 -7.87
C ALA A 148 -9.07 -8.52 -8.10
N ALA A 149 -10.31 -8.62 -7.64
CA ALA A 149 -11.31 -7.54 -7.66
C ALA A 149 -11.51 -6.89 -9.06
N GLY A 150 -11.41 -7.69 -10.13
CA GLY A 150 -11.53 -7.22 -11.52
C GLY A 150 -10.27 -6.64 -12.13
N PHE A 151 -9.15 -6.76 -11.44
CA PHE A 151 -7.82 -6.36 -11.92
C PHE A 151 -6.90 -7.58 -12.05
N ARG A 152 -5.84 -7.41 -12.84
CA ARG A 152 -4.65 -8.24 -12.79
C ARG A 152 -3.60 -7.52 -11.96
N VAL A 153 -3.29 -8.04 -10.77
CA VAL A 153 -2.31 -7.46 -9.86
C VAL A 153 -0.98 -8.15 -10.04
N ARG A 154 0.03 -7.39 -10.45
CA ARG A 154 1.42 -7.81 -10.57
C ARG A 154 2.29 -7.06 -9.57
N THR A 155 3.45 -7.60 -9.23
CA THR A 155 4.45 -6.90 -8.43
C THR A 155 5.69 -6.63 -9.26
N PHE A 156 6.37 -5.53 -8.98
CA PHE A 156 7.67 -5.21 -9.56
C PHE A 156 8.58 -4.57 -8.52
N GLU A 157 9.86 -4.88 -8.62
CA GLU A 157 10.88 -4.40 -7.70
C GLU A 157 11.15 -2.92 -7.87
N VAL A 158 11.35 -2.22 -6.73
CA VAL A 158 11.75 -0.82 -6.66
C VAL A 158 12.82 -0.63 -5.59
N PRO A 159 13.78 0.28 -5.79
CA PRO A 159 14.73 0.63 -4.73
C PRO A 159 14.02 1.26 -3.54
N HIS A 160 14.43 0.87 -2.34
CA HIS A 160 13.93 1.41 -1.08
C HIS A 160 15.05 2.13 -0.30
N GLY A 161 15.95 2.77 -1.03
CA GLY A 161 17.07 3.56 -0.49
C GLY A 161 17.90 2.79 0.51
N ALA A 162 18.09 3.35 1.71
CA ALA A 162 18.87 2.73 2.78
C ALA A 162 18.32 1.38 3.27
N ASN A 163 17.06 1.07 2.98
CA ASN A 163 16.39 -0.16 3.39
C ASN A 163 16.45 -1.28 2.33
N GLY A 164 17.17 -1.06 1.23
CA GLY A 164 17.38 -2.04 0.17
C GLY A 164 16.28 -2.02 -0.89
N VAL A 165 15.40 -3.00 -0.89
CA VAL A 165 14.43 -3.26 -1.95
C VAL A 165 13.03 -3.42 -1.39
N SER A 166 12.04 -2.87 -2.10
CA SER A 166 10.61 -3.09 -1.91
C SER A 166 9.98 -3.53 -3.24
N HIS A 167 8.68 -3.80 -3.22
CA HIS A 167 7.90 -4.08 -4.43
C HIS A 167 6.66 -3.20 -4.45
N ALA A 168 6.36 -2.69 -5.65
CA ALA A 168 5.12 -1.99 -5.92
C ALA A 168 4.07 -2.95 -6.52
N PHE A 169 2.79 -2.65 -6.33
CA PHE A 169 1.69 -3.35 -6.97
C PHE A 169 1.24 -2.60 -8.22
N ARG A 170 1.27 -3.27 -9.37
CA ARG A 170 0.67 -2.80 -10.62
C ARG A 170 -0.72 -3.43 -10.76
N LEU A 171 -1.74 -2.60 -10.89
CA LEU A 171 -3.13 -2.99 -11.11
C LEU A 171 -3.50 -2.66 -12.55
N ASP A 172 -3.84 -3.68 -13.33
CA ASP A 172 -4.22 -3.52 -14.73
C ASP A 172 -5.60 -4.11 -15.00
N ARG A 173 -6.43 -3.40 -15.75
CA ARG A 173 -7.65 -3.89 -16.41
C ARG A 173 -7.82 -3.19 -17.77
N PRO A 174 -8.68 -3.68 -18.67
CA PRO A 174 -8.84 -3.07 -19.99
C PRO A 174 -9.12 -1.56 -19.90
N GLY A 175 -8.25 -0.75 -20.52
CA GLY A 175 -8.37 0.70 -20.59
C GLY A 175 -8.02 1.45 -19.30
N TRP A 176 -7.48 0.78 -18.27
CA TRP A 176 -7.11 1.42 -17.01
C TRP A 176 -5.88 0.77 -16.37
N ALA A 177 -5.00 1.59 -15.81
CA ALA A 177 -3.80 1.15 -15.12
C ALA A 177 -3.51 1.98 -13.88
N GLY A 178 -3.15 1.32 -12.78
CA GLY A 178 -2.74 1.97 -11.53
C GLY A 178 -1.51 1.32 -10.91
N VAL A 179 -0.84 2.08 -10.07
CA VAL A 179 0.29 1.60 -9.25
C VAL A 179 0.09 2.01 -7.80
N VAL A 180 0.35 1.08 -6.89
CA VAL A 180 0.50 1.32 -5.45
C VAL A 180 1.95 1.07 -5.10
N MET A 181 2.67 2.11 -4.73
CA MET A 181 4.11 2.12 -4.43
C MET A 181 4.36 2.91 -3.15
N THR A 182 4.31 2.22 -2.01
CA THR A 182 4.39 2.83 -0.68
C THR A 182 5.80 3.15 -0.24
N ASP A 183 6.76 2.34 -0.67
CA ASP A 183 8.14 2.36 -0.22
C ASP A 183 9.08 2.31 -1.41
N ALA A 184 9.46 3.49 -1.87
CA ALA A 184 10.39 3.64 -2.99
C ALA A 184 11.22 4.93 -2.86
N LEU A 185 12.44 4.87 -3.33
CA LEU A 185 13.33 6.00 -3.49
C LEU A 185 14.25 5.75 -4.69
N ASP A 186 14.48 6.79 -5.50
CA ASP A 186 15.39 6.72 -6.65
C ASP A 186 15.03 5.63 -7.67
N VAL A 187 13.74 5.57 -8.04
CA VAL A 187 13.25 4.62 -9.05
C VAL A 187 13.99 4.84 -10.39
N PRO A 188 14.69 3.83 -10.92
CA PRO A 188 15.44 3.95 -12.16
C PRO A 188 14.54 4.24 -13.38
N ASP A 189 15.07 4.97 -14.37
CA ASP A 189 14.32 5.37 -15.57
C ASP A 189 13.75 4.18 -16.34
N ASN A 190 14.48 3.08 -16.45
CA ASN A 190 14.00 1.87 -17.11
C ASN A 190 12.82 1.22 -16.36
N VAL A 191 12.81 1.24 -15.04
CA VAL A 191 11.70 0.77 -14.22
C VAL A 191 10.50 1.71 -14.38
N ALA A 192 10.75 3.03 -14.31
CA ALA A 192 9.71 4.03 -14.51
C ALA A 192 9.08 3.93 -15.91
N GLN A 193 9.88 3.79 -16.95
CA GLN A 193 9.41 3.64 -18.33
C GLN A 193 8.56 2.37 -18.50
N MET A 194 8.95 1.26 -17.89
CA MET A 194 8.25 -0.02 -18.00
C MET A 194 6.93 -0.04 -17.21
N TRP A 195 6.91 0.54 -16.00
CA TRP A 195 5.84 0.31 -15.04
C TRP A 195 5.03 1.56 -14.66
N LEU A 196 5.57 2.77 -14.83
CA LEU A 196 4.98 4.02 -14.34
C LEU A 196 4.46 4.93 -15.45
N THR A 197 4.34 4.43 -16.70
CA THR A 197 3.79 5.19 -17.82
C THR A 197 2.30 4.95 -17.99
N GLY A 198 1.56 5.98 -18.42
CA GLY A 198 0.13 5.88 -18.76
C GLY A 198 -0.77 5.53 -17.57
N LEU A 199 -0.43 5.99 -16.36
CA LEU A 199 -1.20 5.68 -15.16
C LEU A 199 -2.46 6.54 -15.03
N ASP A 200 -3.58 5.88 -14.77
CA ASP A 200 -4.81 6.53 -14.32
C ASP A 200 -4.73 6.85 -12.81
N LEU A 201 -4.02 6.01 -12.05
CA LEU A 201 -3.79 6.20 -10.61
C LEU A 201 -2.35 5.87 -10.24
N LEU A 202 -1.74 6.76 -9.47
CA LEU A 202 -0.51 6.49 -8.72
C LEU A 202 -0.78 6.71 -7.22
N VAL A 203 -0.62 5.68 -6.43
CA VAL A 203 -0.51 5.78 -4.96
C VAL A 203 0.97 5.74 -4.62
N LEU A 204 1.49 6.83 -4.06
CA LEU A 204 2.92 7.02 -3.83
C LEU A 204 3.20 7.32 -2.36
N GLY A 205 4.11 6.56 -1.76
CA GLY A 205 4.60 6.81 -0.40
C GLY A 205 5.52 8.03 -0.34
N THR A 206 5.24 8.92 0.63
CA THR A 206 6.05 10.11 0.89
C THR A 206 6.12 10.38 2.39
N SER A 207 7.28 10.16 3.00
CA SER A 207 7.37 10.19 4.47
C SER A 207 7.32 11.58 5.08
N PHE A 208 7.91 12.59 4.44
CA PHE A 208 8.02 13.96 4.96
C PHE A 208 7.61 14.98 3.90
N THR A 209 7.37 16.22 4.32
CA THR A 209 7.07 17.30 3.37
C THR A 209 8.30 17.66 2.54
N ASP A 210 9.45 17.81 3.20
CA ASP A 210 10.74 18.16 2.59
C ASP A 210 11.87 17.61 3.47
N GLU A 211 12.74 16.82 2.88
CA GLU A 211 13.95 16.28 3.52
C GLU A 211 15.24 16.75 2.83
N SER A 212 15.18 17.82 2.03
CA SER A 212 16.33 18.32 1.26
C SER A 212 17.53 18.71 2.13
N ALA A 213 17.30 19.07 3.40
CA ALA A 213 18.35 19.36 4.38
C ALA A 213 19.00 18.10 4.98
N GLN A 214 18.45 16.91 4.74
CA GLN A 214 18.97 15.66 5.28
C GLN A 214 19.86 14.93 4.25
N PRO A 215 20.91 14.23 4.71
CA PRO A 215 21.70 13.39 3.82
C PRO A 215 20.84 12.33 3.12
N ARG A 216 21.01 12.17 1.80
CA ARG A 216 20.31 11.15 1.02
C ARG A 216 20.59 9.73 1.52
N THR A 217 21.80 9.52 2.05
CA THR A 217 22.28 8.22 2.56
C THR A 217 21.50 7.79 3.76
N GLY A 218 20.53 7.69 4.11
CA GLY A 218 19.72 7.26 5.27
C GLY A 218 18.24 7.32 4.96
N ARG A 219 17.92 7.85 3.79
CA ARG A 219 16.55 7.98 3.32
C ARG A 219 16.11 6.71 2.59
N SER A 220 14.84 6.41 2.66
CA SER A 220 14.28 5.18 2.09
C SER A 220 13.00 5.41 1.28
N VAL A 221 12.40 6.60 1.38
CA VAL A 221 11.15 6.96 0.70
C VAL A 221 11.27 8.39 0.19
N TYR A 222 10.61 8.71 -0.90
CA TYR A 222 10.49 10.09 -1.38
C TYR A 222 9.88 11.01 -0.31
N ASP A 223 10.25 12.27 -0.33
CA ASP A 223 9.46 13.33 0.30
C ASP A 223 8.43 13.92 -0.69
N VAL A 224 7.56 14.79 -0.20
CA VAL A 224 6.50 15.38 -1.03
C VAL A 224 7.08 16.29 -2.13
N GLN A 225 8.15 17.05 -1.83
CA GLN A 225 8.76 17.94 -2.83
C GLN A 225 9.42 17.15 -3.96
N GLU A 226 10.10 16.07 -3.63
CA GLU A 226 10.66 15.16 -4.62
C GLU A 226 9.58 14.49 -5.47
N ALA A 227 8.53 13.99 -4.84
CA ALA A 227 7.40 13.40 -5.55
C ALA A 227 6.79 14.38 -6.56
N LEU A 228 6.64 15.65 -6.19
CA LEU A 228 6.18 16.72 -7.06
C LEU A 228 7.13 17.03 -8.22
N ALA A 229 8.42 16.72 -8.08
CA ALA A 229 9.43 16.96 -9.11
C ALA A 229 9.59 15.79 -10.09
N VAL A 230 9.21 14.56 -9.69
CA VAL A 230 9.41 13.36 -10.51
C VAL A 230 8.50 13.34 -11.73
N PRO A 231 9.04 13.21 -12.97
CA PRO A 231 8.25 13.32 -14.19
C PRO A 231 7.14 12.28 -14.32
N TRP A 232 7.40 11.01 -13.97
CA TRP A 232 6.42 9.93 -14.07
C TRP A 232 5.28 10.08 -13.04
N ALA A 233 5.52 10.68 -11.87
CA ALA A 233 4.46 10.97 -10.91
C ALA A 233 3.56 12.12 -11.41
N ARG A 234 4.16 13.15 -12.02
CA ARG A 234 3.41 14.28 -12.62
C ARG A 234 2.57 13.87 -13.82
N ALA A 235 2.98 12.84 -14.55
CA ALA A 235 2.28 12.34 -15.72
C ALA A 235 1.07 11.46 -15.40
N ALA A 236 0.93 10.97 -14.17
CA ALA A 236 -0.22 10.18 -13.74
C ALA A 236 -1.48 11.06 -13.69
N ARG A 237 -2.63 10.52 -14.12
CA ARG A 237 -3.90 11.27 -14.14
C ARG A 237 -4.40 11.64 -12.75
N ARG A 238 -4.13 10.79 -11.77
CA ARG A 238 -4.44 11.02 -10.35
C ARG A 238 -3.30 10.49 -9.49
N VAL A 239 -2.89 11.28 -8.49
CA VAL A 239 -1.88 10.87 -7.52
C VAL A 239 -2.44 10.96 -6.10
N VAL A 240 -2.22 9.92 -5.31
CA VAL A 240 -2.58 9.88 -3.90
C VAL A 240 -1.33 9.61 -3.09
N LEU A 241 -0.93 10.58 -2.27
CA LEU A 241 0.21 10.45 -1.36
C LEU A 241 -0.20 9.69 -0.11
N THR A 242 0.59 8.71 0.28
CA THR A 242 0.38 7.86 1.46
C THR A 242 1.69 7.63 2.21
N HIS A 243 1.72 6.75 3.20
CA HIS A 243 2.90 6.43 4.00
C HIS A 243 3.49 7.67 4.70
N LEU A 244 2.59 8.58 5.14
CA LEU A 244 2.90 9.91 5.64
C LEU A 244 3.33 9.87 7.11
N SER A 245 4.51 10.43 7.41
CA SER A 245 5.00 10.57 8.78
C SER A 245 4.34 11.75 9.51
N HIS A 246 4.70 11.94 10.78
CA HIS A 246 4.31 13.10 11.58
C HIS A 246 4.95 14.41 11.09
N GLY A 247 5.87 14.37 10.15
CA GLY A 247 6.42 15.55 9.48
C GLY A 247 5.51 16.13 8.39
N VAL A 248 4.37 15.46 8.12
CA VAL A 248 3.39 15.92 7.14
C VAL A 248 2.10 16.32 7.84
N ASP A 249 1.77 17.60 7.82
CA ASP A 249 0.43 18.10 8.18
C ASP A 249 -0.40 18.21 6.92
N ILE A 250 -1.37 17.31 6.74
CA ILE A 250 -2.20 17.29 5.53
C ILE A 250 -3.09 18.52 5.37
N ARG A 251 -3.31 19.29 6.43
CA ARG A 251 -4.08 20.55 6.39
C ARG A 251 -3.34 21.68 5.69
N SER A 252 -2.00 21.60 5.68
CA SER A 252 -1.12 22.64 5.13
C SER A 252 -0.45 22.24 3.81
N LEU A 253 -0.71 21.03 3.30
CA LEU A 253 -0.15 20.60 2.03
C LEU A 253 -0.76 21.39 0.86
N SER A 254 0.12 21.98 0.04
CA SER A 254 -0.25 22.57 -1.25
C SER A 254 0.08 21.55 -2.34
N LEU A 255 -0.93 20.98 -2.98
CA LEU A 255 -0.80 19.94 -4.00
C LEU A 255 -1.49 20.36 -5.29
N PRO A 256 -1.03 19.88 -6.47
CA PRO A 256 -1.75 20.07 -7.74
C PRO A 256 -3.18 19.52 -7.68
N ALA A 257 -4.08 20.02 -8.51
CA ALA A 257 -5.51 19.66 -8.48
C ALA A 257 -5.80 18.16 -8.62
N HIS A 258 -4.94 17.41 -9.30
CA HIS A 258 -5.08 15.96 -9.49
C HIS A 258 -4.30 15.14 -8.44
N TRP A 259 -3.73 15.80 -7.42
CA TRP A 259 -3.03 15.19 -6.30
C TRP A 259 -3.83 15.36 -5.02
N GLN A 260 -3.76 14.38 -4.14
CA GLN A 260 -4.31 14.48 -2.79
C GLN A 260 -3.47 13.68 -1.79
N ALA A 261 -3.48 14.09 -0.53
CA ALA A 261 -2.96 13.28 0.56
C ALA A 261 -4.03 12.30 1.05
N ALA A 262 -3.63 11.05 1.27
CA ALA A 262 -4.50 10.06 1.87
C ALA A 262 -4.72 10.32 3.37
N ARG A 263 -5.86 9.84 3.87
CA ARG A 263 -6.18 9.71 5.28
C ARG A 263 -6.81 8.36 5.53
N ASP A 264 -6.73 7.86 6.75
CA ASP A 264 -7.38 6.61 7.12
C ASP A 264 -8.89 6.68 6.84
N GLY A 265 -9.43 5.66 6.19
CA GLY A 265 -10.82 5.60 5.77
C GLY A 265 -11.12 6.30 4.42
N LEU A 266 -10.15 6.95 3.77
CA LEU A 266 -10.35 7.46 2.41
C LEU A 266 -10.65 6.30 1.47
N THR A 267 -11.72 6.41 0.70
CA THR A 267 -12.06 5.47 -0.38
C THR A 267 -12.15 6.22 -1.69
N ILE A 268 -11.48 5.74 -2.72
CA ILE A 268 -11.47 6.35 -4.05
C ILE A 268 -12.04 5.39 -5.09
N PRO A 269 -12.84 5.88 -6.05
CA PRO A 269 -13.24 5.09 -7.20
C PRO A 269 -12.06 4.90 -8.16
N LEU A 270 -12.03 3.72 -8.81
CA LEU A 270 -11.03 3.30 -9.79
C LEU A 270 -11.64 3.19 -11.20
#